data_0982ed8168b8f43a602219e27826f53e
#
_entry.id   0982ed8168b8f43a602219e27826f53e
#
_cell.length_a   1.000
_cell.length_b   1.000
_cell.length_c   1.000
_cell.angle_alpha   90.00
_cell.angle_beta   90.00
_cell.angle_gamma   90.00
#
_symmetry.space_group_name_H-M   'P 1'
#
loop_
_entity.id
_entity.type
_entity.pdbx_description
1 polymer ?
#
loop_
_entity_poly.entity_id
_entity_poly.type
_entity_poly.pdbx_seq_one_letter_code
_entity_poly.pdbx_strand_id
1 'polypeptide(L)'
;MVYHIFKMLTIYIIITLCKLLSLREGSMENSVFIIISTLLGGLAVFIFGMNLMSEGLQKAAGDKMRKILAMLTKNPVMGVIAGALVTAVLQSSSATTVMVIGFVSAGLMKLPQAISVILGANIGTTITAQLIAFDIGSYAWIFVFMGFVFMFFLKKKEKKRDIGQIAFGFGILFVGINTMSAVMKPLAHAQAFADLMVKVSDIPVLGVVLGMVMTVVVQSSSATIAVLQNLASTPMADGVTSLIGLKGAIPIMFGDNIGTTITALLASIGASVNAKRTALAHTIFNIFGTLIFIWFIPQIVELIRWISPKGAEISVISRQIANSHLLFNLTNTIIFIPLIFVLVKVVIKLIPGEDKEKISGETKFIDDKVIDKPVFAMHLAVKELVEVGGIAKNMIRKAKDAFVKGNLEKVDEIIEEDKVVNELREKIVRYLSKILSSESITEDQKQTVSTLYHVASDVEHIGDYGKNLAEFAREKAKNKYVLSGEALEEVEEYFDFADNMLSETLNCLNTGNKELAQKVFEKEKQIDEKELILRKKHMKRLETGLCS
;
A
#
# COMPACT_ATOMS: atom_id res chain seq x y z
N MET A 1 -23.87 0.82 -5.04
CA MET A 1 -24.63 1.79 -5.87
C MET A 1 -23.72 2.46 -6.91
N VAL A 2 -22.60 3.09 -6.54
CA VAL A 2 -21.64 3.72 -7.48
C VAL A 2 -21.09 2.72 -8.52
N TYR A 3 -20.71 1.50 -8.11
CA TYR A 3 -20.24 0.43 -8.98
C TYR A 3 -21.28 0.02 -10.06
N HIS A 4 -22.59 -0.01 -9.71
CA HIS A 4 -23.65 -0.30 -10.67
C HIS A 4 -23.90 0.84 -11.65
N ILE A 5 -23.78 2.10 -11.21
CA ILE A 5 -23.91 3.28 -12.08
C ILE A 5 -22.74 3.31 -13.08
N PHE A 6 -21.50 3.07 -12.64
CA PHE A 6 -20.34 2.98 -13.51
C PHE A 6 -20.45 1.84 -14.53
N LYS A 7 -20.91 0.66 -14.10
CA LYS A 7 -21.14 -0.48 -14.99
C LYS A 7 -22.20 -0.16 -16.05
N MET A 8 -23.26 0.53 -15.65
CA MET A 8 -24.31 1.00 -16.59
C MET A 8 -23.77 2.07 -17.56
N LEU A 9 -22.93 3.00 -17.08
CA LEU A 9 -22.32 4.03 -17.93
C LEU A 9 -21.34 3.42 -18.95
N THR A 10 -20.53 2.47 -18.51
CA THR A 10 -19.60 1.73 -19.40
C THR A 10 -20.36 0.93 -20.46
N ILE A 11 -21.43 0.24 -20.06
CA ILE A 11 -22.31 -0.48 -20.99
C ILE A 11 -23.01 0.52 -21.93
N TYR A 12 -23.45 1.66 -21.45
CA TYR A 12 -24.10 2.69 -22.28
C TYR A 12 -23.12 3.32 -23.28
N ILE A 13 -21.87 3.59 -22.88
CA ILE A 13 -20.81 4.08 -23.78
C ILE A 13 -20.48 3.02 -24.85
N ILE A 14 -20.35 1.74 -24.45
CA ILE A 14 -20.11 0.63 -25.36
C ILE A 14 -21.30 0.46 -26.34
N ILE A 15 -22.53 0.51 -25.85
CA ILE A 15 -23.74 0.42 -26.68
C ILE A 15 -23.86 1.66 -27.61
N THR A 16 -23.49 2.85 -27.14
CA THR A 16 -23.52 4.07 -27.97
C THR A 16 -22.42 4.04 -29.03
N LEU A 17 -21.23 3.56 -28.70
CA LEU A 17 -20.16 3.27 -29.66
C LEU A 17 -20.58 2.18 -30.67
N CYS A 18 -21.20 1.09 -30.20
CA CYS A 18 -21.75 0.07 -31.07
C CYS A 18 -22.87 0.63 -31.99
N LYS A 19 -23.77 1.47 -31.49
CA LYS A 19 -24.81 2.13 -32.31
C LYS A 19 -24.23 3.12 -33.31
N LEU A 20 -23.19 3.88 -32.96
CA LEU A 20 -22.49 4.79 -33.90
C LEU A 20 -21.75 4.02 -35.02
N LEU A 21 -21.34 2.78 -34.74
CA LEU A 21 -20.65 1.90 -35.69
C LEU A 21 -21.62 0.98 -36.47
N SER A 22 -22.85 0.76 -35.98
CA SER A 22 -23.83 -0.15 -36.56
C SER A 22 -24.63 0.40 -37.76
N LEU A 23 -24.30 1.56 -38.30
CA LEU A 23 -25.03 2.17 -39.42
C LEU A 23 -24.65 1.61 -40.81
N ARG A 24 -23.89 0.50 -40.92
CA ARG A 24 -23.69 -0.20 -42.22
C ARG A 24 -23.44 -1.72 -42.05
N GLU A 25 -24.42 -2.50 -42.54
CA GLU A 25 -24.38 -3.89 -43.03
C GLU A 25 -23.88 -5.03 -42.10
N GLY A 26 -24.66 -6.12 -42.05
CA GLY A 26 -24.57 -7.32 -41.19
C GLY A 26 -23.26 -8.13 -41.16
N SER A 27 -22.25 -7.79 -41.98
CA SER A 27 -20.89 -8.35 -41.89
C SER A 27 -19.99 -7.52 -40.95
N MET A 28 -20.34 -6.26 -40.64
CA MET A 28 -19.56 -5.37 -39.76
C MET A 28 -19.86 -5.57 -38.27
N GLU A 29 -21.06 -5.99 -37.89
CA GLU A 29 -21.40 -6.25 -36.45
C GLU A 29 -20.51 -7.35 -35.86
N ASN A 30 -20.30 -8.44 -36.61
CA ASN A 30 -19.37 -9.50 -36.19
C ASN A 30 -17.93 -9.00 -36.09
N SER A 31 -17.50 -8.11 -36.96
CA SER A 31 -16.15 -7.53 -36.95
C SER A 31 -15.93 -6.61 -35.73
N VAL A 32 -16.90 -5.74 -35.41
CA VAL A 32 -16.83 -4.84 -34.24
C VAL A 32 -16.85 -5.63 -32.93
N PHE A 33 -17.71 -6.63 -32.82
CA PHE A 33 -17.75 -7.52 -31.65
C PHE A 33 -16.42 -8.25 -31.46
N ILE A 34 -15.79 -8.77 -32.50
CA ILE A 34 -14.49 -9.44 -32.46
C ILE A 34 -13.39 -8.44 -32.02
N ILE A 35 -13.39 -7.24 -32.56
CA ILE A 35 -12.42 -6.19 -32.18
C ILE A 35 -12.54 -5.87 -30.69
N ILE A 36 -13.74 -5.56 -30.20
CA ILE A 36 -13.98 -5.20 -28.81
C ILE A 36 -13.67 -6.37 -27.88
N SER A 37 -14.13 -7.58 -28.18
CA SER A 37 -13.87 -8.76 -27.35
C SER A 37 -12.39 -9.13 -27.29
N THR A 38 -11.67 -9.02 -28.41
CA THR A 38 -10.21 -9.29 -28.44
C THR A 38 -9.41 -8.18 -27.75
N LEU A 39 -9.83 -6.92 -27.87
CA LEU A 39 -9.20 -5.81 -27.12
C LEU A 39 -9.37 -6.00 -25.62
N LEU A 40 -10.60 -6.28 -25.16
CA LEU A 40 -10.89 -6.54 -23.75
C LEU A 40 -10.20 -7.81 -23.23
N GLY A 41 -10.15 -8.86 -24.04
CA GLY A 41 -9.43 -10.10 -23.75
C GLY A 41 -7.91 -9.87 -23.65
N GLY A 42 -7.34 -9.14 -24.59
CA GLY A 42 -5.92 -8.74 -24.56
C GLY A 42 -5.58 -7.87 -23.34
N LEU A 43 -6.46 -6.94 -22.99
CA LEU A 43 -6.32 -6.11 -21.78
C LEU A 43 -6.40 -6.97 -20.50
N ALA A 44 -7.31 -7.93 -20.44
CA ALA A 44 -7.42 -8.84 -19.30
C ALA A 44 -6.17 -9.71 -19.14
N VAL A 45 -5.63 -10.25 -20.24
CA VAL A 45 -4.36 -11.01 -20.25
C VAL A 45 -3.18 -10.12 -19.83
N PHE A 46 -3.12 -8.87 -20.31
CA PHE A 46 -2.12 -7.88 -19.90
C PHE A 46 -2.17 -7.63 -18.38
N ILE A 47 -3.35 -7.32 -17.84
CA ILE A 47 -3.53 -7.05 -16.40
C ILE A 47 -3.18 -8.29 -15.57
N PHE A 48 -3.58 -9.48 -16.02
CA PHE A 48 -3.24 -10.74 -15.35
C PHE A 48 -1.73 -10.96 -15.32
N GLY A 49 -1.04 -10.80 -16.47
CA GLY A 49 0.41 -10.91 -16.56
C GLY A 49 1.14 -9.90 -15.65
N MET A 50 0.65 -8.65 -15.62
CA MET A 50 1.19 -7.60 -14.76
C MET A 50 1.03 -7.95 -13.27
N ASN A 51 -0.14 -8.43 -12.84
CA ASN A 51 -0.38 -8.84 -11.46
C ASN A 51 0.53 -10.02 -11.06
N LEU A 52 0.65 -11.02 -11.91
CA LEU A 52 1.50 -12.18 -11.68
C LEU A 52 3.00 -11.80 -11.56
N MET A 53 3.47 -10.89 -12.40
CA MET A 53 4.81 -10.31 -12.33
C MET A 53 5.00 -9.55 -11.01
N SER A 54 4.04 -8.71 -10.64
CA SER A 54 4.04 -7.93 -9.40
C SER A 54 4.13 -8.82 -8.15
N GLU A 55 3.33 -9.90 -8.08
CA GLU A 55 3.39 -10.85 -6.98
C GLU A 55 4.77 -11.53 -6.88
N GLY A 56 5.34 -11.94 -8.01
CA GLY A 56 6.69 -12.50 -8.06
C GLY A 56 7.74 -11.51 -7.55
N LEU A 57 7.64 -10.23 -7.94
CA LEU A 57 8.52 -9.16 -7.46
C LEU A 57 8.38 -8.94 -5.95
N GLN A 58 7.15 -8.93 -5.41
CA GLN A 58 6.88 -8.77 -3.98
C GLN A 58 7.48 -9.92 -3.16
N LYS A 59 7.29 -11.17 -3.61
CA LYS A 59 7.87 -12.37 -2.98
C LYS A 59 9.40 -12.32 -3.02
N ALA A 60 9.97 -11.98 -4.17
CA ALA A 60 11.43 -11.86 -4.32
C ALA A 60 12.04 -10.69 -3.51
N ALA A 61 11.27 -9.61 -3.30
CA ALA A 61 11.72 -8.46 -2.51
C ALA A 61 11.80 -8.75 -0.99
N GLY A 62 10.94 -9.62 -0.46
CA GLY A 62 10.97 -10.12 0.92
C GLY A 62 11.41 -9.09 1.98
N ASP A 63 12.49 -9.39 2.71
CA ASP A 63 13.02 -8.52 3.79
C ASP A 63 13.49 -7.13 3.32
N LYS A 64 13.83 -6.95 2.02
CA LYS A 64 14.20 -5.64 1.50
C LYS A 64 13.03 -4.66 1.56
N MET A 65 11.79 -5.16 1.41
CA MET A 65 10.59 -4.34 1.53
C MET A 65 10.46 -3.72 2.93
N ARG A 66 10.77 -4.46 4.01
CA ARG A 66 10.82 -3.90 5.38
C ARG A 66 11.78 -2.74 5.50
N LYS A 67 12.98 -2.84 4.89
CA LYS A 67 13.98 -1.76 4.91
C LYS A 67 13.49 -0.53 4.15
N ILE A 68 12.83 -0.71 3.01
CA ILE A 68 12.25 0.38 2.22
C ILE A 68 11.15 1.07 3.05
N LEU A 69 10.28 0.32 3.70
CA LEU A 69 9.23 0.86 4.58
C LEU A 69 9.81 1.70 5.73
N ALA A 70 10.93 1.27 6.33
CA ALA A 70 11.60 2.03 7.38
C ALA A 70 12.15 3.39 6.90
N MET A 71 12.34 3.59 5.60
CA MET A 71 12.76 4.88 5.02
C MET A 71 11.62 5.89 4.91
N LEU A 72 10.36 5.44 4.89
CA LEU A 72 9.17 6.28 4.66
C LEU A 72 9.04 7.43 5.68
N THR A 73 9.59 7.25 6.86
CA THR A 73 9.39 8.17 8.00
C THR A 73 10.59 9.10 8.28
N LYS A 74 11.70 9.00 7.54
CA LYS A 74 12.93 9.74 7.84
C LYS A 74 12.85 11.23 7.46
N ASN A 75 12.58 11.53 6.21
CA ASN A 75 12.41 12.90 5.70
C ASN A 75 11.69 12.87 4.35
N PRO A 76 11.21 14.01 3.80
CA PRO A 76 10.47 14.05 2.53
C PRO A 76 11.22 13.45 1.34
N VAL A 77 12.53 13.68 1.19
CA VAL A 77 13.31 13.13 0.07
C VAL A 77 13.37 11.60 0.16
N MET A 78 13.62 11.07 1.37
CA MET A 78 13.61 9.63 1.59
C MET A 78 12.21 9.04 1.38
N GLY A 79 11.16 9.79 1.73
CA GLY A 79 9.78 9.43 1.44
C GLY A 79 9.52 9.27 -0.07
N VAL A 80 9.99 10.21 -0.89
CA VAL A 80 9.90 10.14 -2.36
C VAL A 80 10.65 8.91 -2.89
N ILE A 81 11.90 8.68 -2.47
CA ILE A 81 12.70 7.53 -2.90
C ILE A 81 12.01 6.22 -2.50
N ALA A 82 11.57 6.12 -1.26
CA ALA A 82 10.88 4.93 -0.77
C ALA A 82 9.55 4.69 -1.52
N GLY A 83 8.76 5.74 -1.76
CA GLY A 83 7.53 5.66 -2.54
C GLY A 83 7.76 5.18 -3.96
N ALA A 84 8.81 5.69 -4.62
CA ALA A 84 9.21 5.24 -5.96
C ALA A 84 9.62 3.75 -5.96
N LEU A 85 10.46 3.33 -5.00
CA LEU A 85 10.91 1.94 -4.89
C LEU A 85 9.77 0.98 -4.54
N VAL A 86 8.92 1.35 -3.58
CA VAL A 86 7.73 0.53 -3.23
C VAL A 86 6.85 0.35 -4.45
N THR A 87 6.53 1.43 -5.15
CA THR A 87 5.66 1.37 -6.33
C THR A 87 6.30 0.59 -7.47
N ALA A 88 7.61 0.74 -7.68
CA ALA A 88 8.35 -0.05 -8.67
C ALA A 88 8.27 -1.57 -8.39
N VAL A 89 8.32 -1.97 -7.13
CA VAL A 89 8.19 -3.38 -6.72
C VAL A 89 6.74 -3.85 -6.78
N LEU A 90 5.80 -3.04 -6.26
CA LEU A 90 4.37 -3.36 -6.27
C LEU A 90 3.75 -3.25 -7.66
N GLN A 91 4.40 -2.56 -8.59
CA GLN A 91 3.88 -2.23 -9.92
C GLN A 91 2.46 -1.58 -9.87
N SER A 92 2.16 -0.90 -8.75
CA SER A 92 0.85 -0.30 -8.49
C SER A 92 0.97 0.91 -7.58
N SER A 93 0.84 2.11 -8.12
CA SER A 93 0.76 3.35 -7.34
C SER A 93 -0.54 3.43 -6.52
N SER A 94 -1.63 2.86 -7.03
CA SER A 94 -2.89 2.78 -6.28
C SER A 94 -2.72 1.98 -4.99
N ALA A 95 -2.08 0.80 -5.06
CA ALA A 95 -1.79 -0.01 -3.88
C ALA A 95 -0.88 0.73 -2.89
N THR A 96 0.18 1.39 -3.38
CA THR A 96 1.07 2.22 -2.55
C THR A 96 0.31 3.36 -1.87
N THR A 97 -0.55 4.06 -2.61
CA THR A 97 -1.32 5.19 -2.07
C THR A 97 -2.36 4.74 -1.05
N VAL A 98 -3.09 3.65 -1.31
CA VAL A 98 -4.04 3.05 -0.34
C VAL A 98 -3.32 2.65 0.95
N MET A 99 -2.15 2.03 0.85
CA MET A 99 -1.31 1.70 1.99
C MET A 99 -0.89 2.96 2.78
N VAL A 100 -0.46 4.02 2.10
CA VAL A 100 -0.08 5.29 2.73
C VAL A 100 -1.28 5.93 3.45
N ILE A 101 -2.47 5.90 2.84
CA ILE A 101 -3.73 6.35 3.44
C ILE A 101 -4.02 5.56 4.72
N GLY A 102 -3.83 4.23 4.69
CA GLY A 102 -3.95 3.38 5.88
C GLY A 102 -2.96 3.77 6.98
N PHE A 103 -1.68 3.99 6.64
CA PHE A 103 -0.66 4.42 7.62
C PHE A 103 -0.98 5.79 8.24
N VAL A 104 -1.51 6.73 7.46
CA VAL A 104 -1.93 8.04 7.97
C VAL A 104 -3.15 7.92 8.87
N SER A 105 -4.15 7.13 8.47
CA SER A 105 -5.34 6.83 9.30
C SER A 105 -4.96 6.23 10.64
N ALA A 106 -3.97 5.36 10.62
CA ALA A 106 -3.43 4.68 11.78
C ALA A 106 -2.46 5.55 12.62
N GLY A 107 -2.19 6.80 12.23
CA GLY A 107 -1.24 7.67 12.94
C GLY A 107 0.23 7.28 12.78
N LEU A 108 0.54 6.27 11.92
CA LEU A 108 1.91 5.79 11.69
C LEU A 108 2.73 6.73 10.82
N MET A 109 2.06 7.60 10.09
CA MET A 109 2.69 8.51 9.15
C MET A 109 2.06 9.89 9.25
N LYS A 110 2.90 10.93 9.34
CA LYS A 110 2.44 12.31 9.32
C LYS A 110 2.09 12.74 7.90
N LEU A 111 1.16 13.68 7.75
CA LEU A 111 0.68 14.18 6.45
C LEU A 111 1.80 14.61 5.49
N PRO A 112 2.86 15.36 5.89
CA PRO A 112 3.96 15.71 4.98
C PRO A 112 4.74 14.48 4.47
N GLN A 113 4.92 13.46 5.31
CA GLN A 113 5.60 12.21 4.95
C GLN A 113 4.76 11.43 3.92
N ALA A 114 3.47 11.31 4.17
CA ALA A 114 2.52 10.65 3.28
C ALA A 114 2.51 11.29 1.88
N ILE A 115 2.45 12.62 1.83
CA ILE A 115 2.51 13.36 0.56
C ILE A 115 3.81 13.03 -0.17
N SER A 116 4.96 13.06 0.51
CA SER A 116 6.25 12.76 -0.13
C SER A 116 6.30 11.35 -0.73
N VAL A 117 5.74 10.35 -0.03
CA VAL A 117 5.66 8.97 -0.54
C VAL A 117 4.78 8.89 -1.79
N ILE A 118 3.65 9.60 -1.81
CA ILE A 118 2.76 9.64 -2.97
C ILE A 118 3.44 10.29 -4.18
N LEU A 119 4.19 11.39 -3.98
CA LEU A 119 5.00 11.98 -5.05
C LEU A 119 5.97 10.96 -5.63
N GLY A 120 6.63 10.18 -4.78
CA GLY A 120 7.50 9.07 -5.20
C GLY A 120 6.75 7.96 -5.92
N ALA A 121 5.55 7.61 -5.47
CA ALA A 121 4.73 6.57 -6.09
C ALA A 121 4.39 6.90 -7.55
N ASN A 122 4.13 8.16 -7.87
CA ASN A 122 3.91 8.59 -9.26
C ASN A 122 5.15 8.36 -10.13
N ILE A 123 6.37 8.62 -9.61
CA ILE A 123 7.62 8.29 -10.33
C ILE A 123 7.72 6.77 -10.51
N GLY A 124 7.47 5.98 -9.46
CA GLY A 124 7.57 4.52 -9.51
C GLY A 124 6.67 3.87 -10.57
N THR A 125 5.49 4.44 -10.81
CA THR A 125 4.55 3.97 -11.86
C THR A 125 5.16 4.05 -13.25
N THR A 126 6.05 5.02 -13.52
CA THR A 126 6.64 5.20 -14.84
C THR A 126 7.53 4.03 -15.27
N ILE A 127 8.00 3.21 -14.33
CA ILE A 127 8.79 2.01 -14.62
C ILE A 127 7.99 1.02 -15.47
N THR A 128 6.68 0.87 -15.20
CA THR A 128 5.82 0.01 -16.03
C THR A 128 5.78 0.49 -17.49
N ALA A 129 5.61 1.80 -17.70
CA ALA A 129 5.64 2.38 -19.05
C ALA A 129 6.98 2.13 -19.74
N GLN A 130 8.09 2.20 -19.01
CA GLN A 130 9.43 1.89 -19.53
C GLN A 130 9.57 0.41 -19.90
N LEU A 131 9.04 -0.50 -19.09
CA LEU A 131 9.06 -1.94 -19.38
C LEU A 131 8.26 -2.26 -20.66
N ILE A 132 7.07 -1.68 -20.80
CA ILE A 132 6.21 -1.87 -21.98
C ILE A 132 6.89 -1.33 -23.24
N ALA A 133 7.64 -0.24 -23.12
CA ALA A 133 8.33 0.40 -24.25
C ALA A 133 9.54 -0.38 -24.77
N PHE A 134 9.96 -1.47 -24.12
CA PHE A 134 10.88 -2.41 -24.74
C PHE A 134 10.12 -3.25 -25.77
N ASP A 135 10.60 -3.25 -27.02
CA ASP A 135 10.02 -4.09 -28.09
C ASP A 135 10.47 -5.55 -27.93
N ILE A 136 9.93 -6.18 -26.89
CA ILE A 136 10.21 -7.58 -26.53
C ILE A 136 9.05 -8.49 -26.93
N GLY A 137 8.03 -7.93 -27.58
CA GLY A 137 6.81 -8.65 -27.94
C GLY A 137 7.08 -9.94 -28.74
N SER A 138 8.10 -9.94 -29.62
CA SER A 138 8.53 -11.11 -30.37
C SER A 138 9.12 -12.23 -29.51
N TYR A 139 9.64 -11.90 -28.33
CA TYR A 139 10.24 -12.86 -27.39
C TYR A 139 9.29 -13.27 -26.26
N ALA A 140 8.06 -12.78 -26.25
CA ALA A 140 7.09 -13.02 -25.16
C ALA A 140 6.95 -14.50 -24.81
N TRP A 141 6.85 -15.37 -25.82
CA TRP A 141 6.70 -16.81 -25.62
C TRP A 141 7.93 -17.47 -25.00
N ILE A 142 9.13 -16.94 -25.20
CA ILE A 142 10.36 -17.42 -24.54
C ILE A 142 10.27 -17.15 -23.04
N PHE A 143 9.83 -15.95 -22.64
CA PHE A 143 9.63 -15.61 -21.24
C PHE A 143 8.53 -16.46 -20.58
N VAL A 144 7.42 -16.70 -21.29
CA VAL A 144 6.36 -17.62 -20.85
C VAL A 144 6.92 -19.02 -20.60
N PHE A 145 7.67 -19.56 -21.57
CA PHE A 145 8.24 -20.90 -21.44
C PHE A 145 9.29 -20.99 -20.31
N MET A 146 10.23 -20.06 -20.23
CA MET A 146 11.23 -20.03 -19.17
C MET A 146 10.57 -19.89 -17.79
N GLY A 147 9.61 -18.99 -17.68
CA GLY A 147 8.84 -18.81 -16.44
C GLY A 147 8.11 -20.07 -16.01
N PHE A 148 7.43 -20.73 -16.97
CA PHE A 148 6.77 -22.02 -16.74
C PHE A 148 7.76 -23.07 -16.21
N VAL A 149 8.90 -23.25 -16.87
CA VAL A 149 9.92 -24.23 -16.46
C VAL A 149 10.39 -23.95 -15.03
N PHE A 150 10.65 -22.69 -14.67
CA PHE A 150 11.11 -22.33 -13.32
C PHE A 150 10.02 -22.56 -12.27
N MET A 151 8.78 -22.21 -12.56
CA MET A 151 7.66 -22.41 -11.64
C MET A 151 7.34 -23.90 -11.40
N PHE A 152 7.39 -24.73 -12.43
CA PHE A 152 6.99 -26.15 -12.33
C PHE A 152 8.12 -27.08 -11.92
N PHE A 153 9.33 -26.88 -12.43
CA PHE A 153 10.44 -27.83 -12.23
C PHE A 153 11.36 -27.43 -11.07
N LEU A 154 11.37 -26.14 -10.65
CA LEU A 154 12.22 -25.66 -9.56
C LEU A 154 11.44 -25.36 -8.28
N LYS A 155 10.30 -26.04 -8.05
CA LYS A 155 9.38 -25.84 -6.92
C LYS A 155 10.07 -25.81 -5.54
N LYS A 156 11.12 -26.59 -5.33
CA LYS A 156 11.86 -26.70 -4.06
C LYS A 156 12.78 -25.49 -3.77
N LYS A 157 12.97 -24.57 -4.73
CA LYS A 157 13.83 -23.38 -4.58
C LYS A 157 12.96 -22.14 -4.71
N GLU A 158 12.37 -21.67 -3.60
CA GLU A 158 11.42 -20.55 -3.57
C GLU A 158 11.86 -19.34 -4.38
N LYS A 159 13.08 -18.83 -4.17
CA LYS A 159 13.60 -17.69 -4.95
C LYS A 159 13.63 -17.93 -6.46
N LYS A 160 13.89 -19.16 -6.91
CA LYS A 160 13.89 -19.48 -8.35
C LYS A 160 12.47 -19.57 -8.90
N ARG A 161 11.54 -20.07 -8.10
CA ARG A 161 10.12 -20.09 -8.43
C ARG A 161 9.58 -18.67 -8.58
N ASP A 162 9.92 -17.77 -7.66
CA ASP A 162 9.48 -16.37 -7.71
C ASP A 162 10.05 -15.64 -8.94
N ILE A 163 11.33 -15.88 -9.28
CA ILE A 163 11.92 -15.39 -10.54
C ILE A 163 11.18 -15.97 -11.74
N GLY A 164 10.80 -17.25 -11.68
CA GLY A 164 9.97 -17.89 -12.70
C GLY A 164 8.62 -17.21 -12.85
N GLN A 165 7.98 -16.86 -11.74
CA GLN A 165 6.71 -16.15 -11.72
C GLN A 165 6.83 -14.75 -12.35
N ILE A 166 7.93 -14.03 -12.08
CA ILE A 166 8.24 -12.74 -12.71
C ILE A 166 8.37 -12.90 -14.23
N ALA A 167 9.17 -13.86 -14.68
CA ALA A 167 9.40 -14.10 -16.11
C ALA A 167 8.10 -14.54 -16.82
N PHE A 168 7.32 -15.42 -16.20
CA PHE A 168 6.04 -15.87 -16.74
C PHE A 168 5.05 -14.71 -16.87
N GLY A 169 4.86 -13.94 -15.79
CA GLY A 169 3.99 -12.76 -15.78
C GLY A 169 4.40 -11.71 -16.81
N PHE A 170 5.71 -11.47 -16.95
CA PHE A 170 6.27 -10.59 -17.98
C PHE A 170 5.96 -11.07 -19.38
N GLY A 171 6.13 -12.36 -19.67
CA GLY A 171 5.77 -12.94 -20.96
C GLY A 171 4.27 -12.82 -21.27
N ILE A 172 3.41 -13.15 -20.31
CA ILE A 172 1.94 -13.05 -20.45
C ILE A 172 1.51 -11.59 -20.68
N LEU A 173 2.14 -10.62 -20.01
CA LEU A 173 1.91 -9.19 -20.22
C LEU A 173 2.10 -8.82 -21.70
N PHE A 174 3.20 -9.25 -22.32
CA PHE A 174 3.47 -8.96 -23.74
C PHE A 174 2.56 -9.75 -24.70
N VAL A 175 2.11 -10.96 -24.33
CA VAL A 175 1.06 -11.67 -25.08
C VAL A 175 -0.22 -10.83 -25.12
N GLY A 176 -0.62 -10.22 -23.98
CA GLY A 176 -1.76 -9.31 -23.92
C GLY A 176 -1.59 -8.09 -24.83
N ILE A 177 -0.42 -7.45 -24.81
CA ILE A 177 -0.09 -6.30 -25.68
C ILE A 177 -0.18 -6.72 -27.16
N ASN A 178 0.44 -7.82 -27.54
CA ASN A 178 0.41 -8.31 -28.94
C ASN A 178 -1.02 -8.61 -29.39
N THR A 179 -1.86 -9.15 -28.50
CA THR A 179 -3.28 -9.42 -28.78
C THR A 179 -4.05 -8.12 -29.03
N MET A 180 -3.83 -7.09 -28.21
CA MET A 180 -4.42 -5.76 -28.43
C MET A 180 -3.95 -5.14 -29.74
N SER A 181 -2.62 -5.20 -30.03
CA SER A 181 -2.03 -4.69 -31.28
C SER A 181 -2.67 -5.28 -32.52
N ALA A 182 -2.98 -6.56 -32.51
CA ALA A 182 -3.56 -7.25 -33.68
C ALA A 182 -4.91 -6.65 -34.10
N VAL A 183 -5.71 -6.14 -33.16
CA VAL A 183 -7.04 -5.57 -33.45
C VAL A 183 -7.03 -4.05 -33.60
N MET A 184 -5.97 -3.38 -33.14
CA MET A 184 -5.82 -1.92 -33.34
C MET A 184 -5.58 -1.54 -34.80
N LYS A 185 -4.88 -2.37 -35.57
CA LYS A 185 -4.58 -2.12 -36.98
C LYS A 185 -5.84 -1.92 -37.83
N PRO A 186 -6.84 -2.83 -37.82
CA PRO A 186 -8.10 -2.58 -38.54
C PRO A 186 -8.85 -1.33 -38.07
N LEU A 187 -8.80 -1.04 -36.77
CA LEU A 187 -9.48 0.13 -36.19
C LEU A 187 -8.84 1.46 -36.67
N ALA A 188 -7.52 1.49 -36.84
CA ALA A 188 -6.81 2.66 -37.33
C ALA A 188 -7.20 3.05 -38.77
N HIS A 189 -7.69 2.12 -39.58
CA HIS A 189 -8.19 2.37 -40.93
C HIS A 189 -9.64 2.87 -40.95
N ALA A 190 -10.35 2.86 -39.82
CA ALA A 190 -11.70 3.40 -39.74
C ALA A 190 -11.64 4.94 -39.67
N GLN A 191 -12.14 5.61 -40.72
CA GLN A 191 -12.07 7.07 -40.86
C GLN A 191 -12.58 7.82 -39.63
N ALA A 192 -13.73 7.41 -39.06
CA ALA A 192 -14.31 8.02 -37.87
C ALA A 192 -13.39 7.94 -36.63
N PHE A 193 -12.60 6.85 -36.53
CA PHE A 193 -11.67 6.67 -35.43
C PHE A 193 -10.41 7.52 -35.63
N ALA A 194 -9.87 7.57 -36.85
CA ALA A 194 -8.76 8.45 -37.21
C ALA A 194 -9.11 9.93 -36.98
N ASP A 195 -10.30 10.38 -37.43
CA ASP A 195 -10.76 11.75 -37.22
C ASP A 195 -10.91 12.09 -35.73
N LEU A 196 -11.36 11.15 -34.88
CA LEU A 196 -11.42 11.32 -33.44
C LEU A 196 -10.01 11.50 -32.85
N MET A 197 -9.04 10.70 -33.27
CA MET A 197 -7.66 10.77 -32.78
C MET A 197 -7.00 12.09 -33.19
N VAL A 198 -7.24 12.59 -34.40
CA VAL A 198 -6.78 13.91 -34.83
C VAL A 198 -7.36 15.01 -33.95
N LYS A 199 -8.67 14.99 -33.66
CA LYS A 199 -9.31 15.96 -32.73
C LYS A 199 -8.69 15.91 -31.33
N VAL A 200 -8.42 14.72 -30.81
CA VAL A 200 -7.75 14.56 -29.50
C VAL A 200 -6.34 15.14 -29.53
N SER A 201 -5.61 14.99 -30.64
CA SER A 201 -4.27 15.55 -30.81
C SER A 201 -4.26 17.07 -30.92
N ASP A 202 -5.31 17.66 -31.51
CA ASP A 202 -5.40 19.11 -31.71
C ASP A 202 -5.96 19.86 -30.50
N ILE A 203 -6.74 19.19 -29.66
CA ILE A 203 -7.37 19.77 -28.47
C ILE A 203 -6.81 19.10 -27.21
N PRO A 204 -5.74 19.62 -26.60
CA PRO A 204 -5.08 18.96 -25.44
C PRO A 204 -6.02 18.66 -24.29
N VAL A 205 -6.99 19.52 -24.01
CA VAL A 205 -7.98 19.32 -22.93
C VAL A 205 -8.82 18.07 -23.18
N LEU A 206 -9.17 17.79 -24.44
CA LEU A 206 -9.92 16.58 -24.80
C LEU A 206 -9.07 15.32 -24.53
N GLY A 207 -7.77 15.38 -24.83
CA GLY A 207 -6.82 14.32 -24.50
C GLY A 207 -6.74 14.06 -22.99
N VAL A 208 -6.66 15.12 -22.18
CA VAL A 208 -6.65 15.02 -20.71
C VAL A 208 -7.94 14.37 -20.21
N VAL A 209 -9.09 14.81 -20.69
CA VAL A 209 -10.39 14.21 -20.28
C VAL A 209 -10.47 12.74 -20.69
N LEU A 210 -10.03 12.40 -21.90
CA LEU A 210 -10.02 11.01 -22.38
C LEU A 210 -9.14 10.12 -21.49
N GLY A 211 -7.91 10.53 -21.23
CA GLY A 211 -6.99 9.77 -20.37
C GLY A 211 -7.52 9.62 -18.94
N MET A 212 -8.08 10.68 -18.37
CA MET A 212 -8.72 10.66 -17.06
C MET A 212 -9.88 9.66 -17.00
N VAL A 213 -10.80 9.72 -17.95
CA VAL A 213 -11.96 8.82 -18.01
C VAL A 213 -11.52 7.37 -18.20
N MET A 214 -10.57 7.10 -19.11
CA MET A 214 -10.03 5.75 -19.31
C MET A 214 -9.48 5.19 -18.01
N THR A 215 -8.69 5.95 -17.28
CA THR A 215 -8.05 5.47 -16.04
C THR A 215 -9.05 5.30 -14.90
N VAL A 216 -10.04 6.19 -14.78
CA VAL A 216 -11.13 6.06 -13.80
C VAL A 216 -11.94 4.78 -14.05
N VAL A 217 -12.20 4.44 -15.32
CA VAL A 217 -12.97 3.23 -15.70
C VAL A 217 -12.13 1.97 -15.48
N VAL A 218 -10.90 1.96 -15.98
CA VAL A 218 -10.00 0.79 -15.90
C VAL A 218 -9.41 0.62 -14.49
N GLN A 219 -9.33 1.70 -13.71
CA GLN A 219 -8.70 1.77 -12.38
C GLN A 219 -7.23 1.32 -12.36
N SER A 220 -6.55 1.43 -13.50
CA SER A 220 -5.15 1.06 -13.67
C SER A 220 -4.47 1.98 -14.67
N SER A 221 -3.61 2.88 -14.15
CA SER A 221 -2.79 3.76 -14.99
C SER A 221 -1.82 2.97 -15.88
N SER A 222 -1.25 1.89 -15.36
CA SER A 222 -0.37 1.03 -16.16
C SER A 222 -1.07 0.44 -17.37
N ALA A 223 -2.35 0.03 -17.20
CA ALA A 223 -3.16 -0.49 -18.30
C ALA A 223 -3.54 0.62 -19.30
N THR A 224 -3.90 1.80 -18.82
CA THR A 224 -4.20 2.96 -19.69
C THR A 224 -2.99 3.36 -20.52
N ILE A 225 -1.81 3.44 -19.89
CA ILE A 225 -0.55 3.75 -20.61
C ILE A 225 -0.20 2.65 -21.61
N ALA A 226 -0.41 1.38 -21.28
CA ALA A 226 -0.18 0.28 -22.22
C ALA A 226 -1.06 0.39 -23.47
N VAL A 227 -2.36 0.68 -23.28
CA VAL A 227 -3.29 0.95 -24.38
C VAL A 227 -2.85 2.16 -25.18
N LEU A 228 -2.45 3.25 -24.52
CA LEU A 228 -1.96 4.47 -25.19
C LEU A 228 -0.70 4.20 -26.02
N GLN A 229 0.28 3.49 -25.47
CA GLN A 229 1.51 3.14 -26.17
C GLN A 229 1.23 2.24 -27.38
N ASN A 230 0.31 1.28 -27.22
CA ASN A 230 -0.13 0.40 -28.28
C ASN A 230 -0.84 1.18 -29.41
N LEU A 231 -1.78 2.06 -29.05
CA LEU A 231 -2.50 2.92 -29.99
C LEU A 231 -1.53 3.84 -30.75
N ALA A 232 -0.58 4.45 -30.04
CA ALA A 232 0.42 5.32 -30.64
C ALA A 232 1.40 4.56 -31.56
N SER A 233 1.70 3.30 -31.30
CA SER A 233 2.53 2.45 -32.15
C SER A 233 1.78 1.87 -33.34
N THR A 234 0.47 2.13 -33.47
CA THR A 234 -0.34 1.68 -34.61
C THR A 234 -0.15 2.68 -35.77
N PRO A 235 0.27 2.21 -36.96
CA PRO A 235 0.46 3.08 -38.11
C PRO A 235 -0.85 3.55 -38.73
N MET A 236 -0.85 4.76 -39.28
CA MET A 236 -1.90 5.22 -40.20
C MET A 236 -1.82 4.47 -41.55
N ALA A 237 -2.66 4.86 -42.50
CA ALA A 237 -2.72 4.24 -43.85
C ALA A 237 -1.40 4.32 -44.62
N ASP A 238 -0.50 5.26 -44.27
CA ASP A 238 0.84 5.42 -44.88
C ASP A 238 1.87 4.40 -44.36
N GLY A 239 1.51 3.63 -43.31
CA GLY A 239 2.37 2.62 -42.70
C GLY A 239 3.56 3.16 -41.87
N VAL A 240 3.71 4.48 -41.73
CA VAL A 240 4.89 5.14 -41.11
C VAL A 240 4.48 6.10 -39.99
N THR A 241 3.42 6.87 -40.19
CA THR A 241 2.93 7.87 -39.22
C THR A 241 2.12 7.23 -38.11
N SER A 242 2.34 7.65 -36.87
CA SER A 242 1.56 7.21 -35.70
C SER A 242 0.12 7.73 -35.78
N LEU A 243 -0.82 6.89 -35.38
CA LEU A 243 -2.26 7.22 -35.36
C LEU A 243 -2.58 8.43 -34.46
N ILE A 244 -1.87 8.63 -33.36
CA ILE A 244 -2.13 9.74 -32.41
C ILE A 244 -0.95 10.69 -32.27
N GLY A 245 0.27 10.25 -32.65
CA GLY A 245 1.48 11.01 -32.50
C GLY A 245 1.84 11.37 -31.05
N LEU A 246 3.08 11.83 -30.83
CA LEU A 246 3.53 12.18 -29.47
C LEU A 246 2.77 13.39 -28.91
N LYS A 247 2.41 14.35 -29.75
CA LYS A 247 1.65 15.56 -29.36
C LYS A 247 0.27 15.22 -28.78
N GLY A 248 -0.42 14.23 -29.34
CA GLY A 248 -1.72 13.77 -28.84
C GLY A 248 -1.60 12.81 -27.65
N ALA A 249 -0.55 12.03 -27.57
CA ALA A 249 -0.34 11.06 -26.49
C ALA A 249 -0.01 11.74 -25.14
N ILE A 250 0.72 12.86 -25.12
CA ILE A 250 1.11 13.57 -23.90
C ILE A 250 -0.11 14.05 -23.09
N PRO A 251 -1.12 14.73 -23.66
CA PRO A 251 -2.31 15.12 -22.92
C PRO A 251 -3.08 13.93 -22.32
N ILE A 252 -3.20 12.82 -23.05
CA ILE A 252 -3.85 11.60 -22.53
C ILE A 252 -3.09 11.06 -21.33
N MET A 253 -1.77 11.04 -21.38
CA MET A 253 -0.92 10.65 -20.25
C MET A 253 -1.09 11.59 -19.03
N PHE A 254 -1.26 12.90 -19.24
CA PHE A 254 -1.59 13.83 -18.15
C PHE A 254 -2.93 13.48 -17.51
N GLY A 255 -3.94 13.17 -18.33
CA GLY A 255 -5.26 12.74 -17.86
C GLY A 255 -5.20 11.42 -17.08
N ASP A 256 -4.39 10.46 -17.53
CA ASP A 256 -4.14 9.20 -16.83
C ASP A 256 -3.64 9.43 -15.39
N ASN A 257 -2.67 10.33 -15.21
CA ASN A 257 -2.17 10.69 -13.89
C ASN A 257 -3.26 11.28 -12.97
N ILE A 258 -4.15 12.13 -13.51
CA ILE A 258 -5.29 12.65 -12.75
C ILE A 258 -6.26 11.52 -12.40
N GLY A 259 -6.63 10.69 -13.39
CA GLY A 259 -7.56 9.57 -13.23
C GLY A 259 -7.14 8.57 -12.15
N THR A 260 -5.83 8.34 -12.01
CA THR A 260 -5.25 7.45 -10.98
C THR A 260 -5.63 7.88 -9.56
N THR A 261 -5.87 9.17 -9.32
CA THR A 261 -6.16 9.68 -7.97
C THR A 261 -7.52 9.25 -7.44
N ILE A 262 -8.43 8.77 -8.30
CA ILE A 262 -9.77 8.30 -7.88
C ILE A 262 -9.67 7.15 -6.87
N THR A 263 -8.69 6.26 -7.01
CA THR A 263 -8.48 5.14 -6.09
C THR A 263 -8.13 5.61 -4.69
N ALA A 264 -7.31 6.68 -4.59
CA ALA A 264 -6.96 7.32 -3.33
C ALA A 264 -8.18 7.98 -2.67
N LEU A 265 -8.98 8.71 -3.46
CA LEU A 265 -10.20 9.35 -2.97
C LEU A 265 -11.20 8.32 -2.45
N LEU A 266 -11.43 7.24 -3.19
CA LEU A 266 -12.32 6.15 -2.77
C LEU A 266 -11.80 5.46 -1.50
N ALA A 267 -10.50 5.21 -1.41
CA ALA A 267 -9.87 4.60 -0.23
C ALA A 267 -9.96 5.49 1.02
N SER A 268 -10.04 6.81 0.86
CA SER A 268 -10.14 7.75 1.97
C SER A 268 -11.56 7.90 2.53
N ILE A 269 -12.58 7.32 1.89
CA ILE A 269 -13.97 7.33 2.39
C ILE A 269 -14.02 6.53 3.69
N GLY A 270 -14.49 7.16 4.76
CA GLY A 270 -14.52 6.58 6.10
C GLY A 270 -13.18 6.62 6.86
N ALA A 271 -12.10 7.06 6.22
CA ALA A 271 -10.78 7.18 6.85
C ALA A 271 -10.64 8.47 7.68
N SER A 272 -9.52 8.60 8.39
CA SER A 272 -9.18 9.77 9.22
C SER A 272 -9.13 11.07 8.41
N VAL A 273 -9.20 12.21 9.09
CA VAL A 273 -9.14 13.55 8.47
C VAL A 273 -7.81 13.71 7.69
N ASN A 274 -6.69 13.28 8.28
CA ASN A 274 -5.40 13.37 7.62
C ASN A 274 -5.26 12.40 6.43
N ALA A 275 -5.92 11.25 6.46
CA ALA A 275 -5.99 10.34 5.32
C ALA A 275 -6.77 10.94 4.13
N LYS A 276 -7.89 11.62 4.38
CA LYS A 276 -8.64 12.39 3.36
C LYS A 276 -7.79 13.53 2.77
N ARG A 277 -7.05 14.26 3.61
CA ARG A 277 -6.09 15.29 3.18
C ARG A 277 -4.99 14.72 2.29
N THR A 278 -4.52 13.52 2.61
CA THR A 278 -3.51 12.80 1.81
C THR A 278 -4.03 12.45 0.41
N ALA A 279 -5.24 11.93 0.32
CA ALA A 279 -5.88 11.63 -0.97
C ALA A 279 -6.13 12.90 -1.80
N LEU A 280 -6.59 13.98 -1.16
CA LEU A 280 -6.78 15.27 -1.83
C LEU A 280 -5.45 15.87 -2.31
N ALA A 281 -4.37 15.74 -1.51
CA ALA A 281 -3.04 16.20 -1.92
C ALA A 281 -2.54 15.49 -3.18
N HIS A 282 -2.79 14.19 -3.33
CA HIS A 282 -2.49 13.44 -4.55
C HIS A 282 -3.23 14.00 -5.76
N THR A 283 -4.51 14.28 -5.60
CA THR A 283 -5.34 14.86 -6.67
C THR A 283 -4.86 16.26 -7.07
N ILE A 284 -4.60 17.13 -6.08
CA ILE A 284 -4.10 18.49 -6.32
C ILE A 284 -2.75 18.44 -7.05
N PHE A 285 -1.83 17.59 -6.63
CA PHE A 285 -0.52 17.44 -7.26
C PHE A 285 -0.64 17.11 -8.76
N ASN A 286 -1.48 16.14 -9.13
CA ASN A 286 -1.63 15.74 -10.53
C ASN A 286 -2.39 16.79 -11.36
N ILE A 287 -3.42 17.44 -10.80
CA ILE A 287 -4.14 18.51 -11.49
C ILE A 287 -3.24 19.71 -11.74
N PHE A 288 -2.52 20.20 -10.71
CA PHE A 288 -1.64 21.35 -10.86
C PHE A 288 -0.46 21.06 -11.80
N GLY A 289 0.13 19.85 -11.72
CA GLY A 289 1.13 19.42 -12.69
C GLY A 289 0.58 19.50 -14.10
N THR A 290 -0.58 18.92 -14.36
CA THR A 290 -1.22 18.96 -15.68
C THR A 290 -1.49 20.40 -16.13
N LEU A 291 -2.03 21.29 -15.27
CA LEU A 291 -2.30 22.68 -15.59
C LEU A 291 -1.03 23.47 -15.95
N ILE A 292 0.10 23.16 -15.33
CA ILE A 292 1.39 23.78 -15.65
C ILE A 292 1.90 23.25 -16.99
N PHE A 293 1.97 21.93 -17.14
CA PHE A 293 2.68 21.32 -18.28
C PHE A 293 1.89 21.32 -19.58
N ILE A 294 0.56 21.47 -19.55
CA ILE A 294 -0.27 21.50 -20.76
C ILE A 294 0.11 22.62 -21.73
N TRP A 295 0.60 23.74 -21.22
CA TRP A 295 1.05 24.89 -22.01
C TRP A 295 2.41 24.67 -22.68
N PHE A 296 3.19 23.69 -22.21
CA PHE A 296 4.55 23.40 -22.69
C PHE A 296 4.60 22.14 -23.55
N ILE A 297 3.47 21.61 -24.02
CA ILE A 297 3.43 20.39 -24.84
C ILE A 297 4.40 20.46 -26.05
N PRO A 298 4.46 21.56 -26.86
CA PRO A 298 5.40 21.62 -27.96
C PRO A 298 6.86 21.47 -27.53
N GLN A 299 7.26 22.17 -26.45
CA GLN A 299 8.62 22.10 -25.91
C GLN A 299 8.93 20.72 -25.33
N ILE A 300 7.96 20.10 -24.69
CA ILE A 300 8.10 18.73 -24.17
C ILE A 300 8.30 17.75 -25.33
N VAL A 301 7.52 17.87 -26.40
CA VAL A 301 7.66 17.04 -27.61
C VAL A 301 9.08 17.13 -28.19
N GLU A 302 9.61 18.35 -28.35
CA GLU A 302 10.98 18.56 -28.84
C GLU A 302 12.02 17.96 -27.92
N LEU A 303 11.92 18.21 -26.60
CA LEU A 303 12.83 17.67 -25.61
C LEU A 303 12.80 16.13 -25.61
N ILE A 304 11.61 15.54 -25.64
CA ILE A 304 11.44 14.09 -25.64
C ILE A 304 12.03 13.48 -26.92
N ARG A 305 11.81 14.09 -28.07
CA ARG A 305 12.43 13.65 -29.33
C ARG A 305 13.95 13.75 -29.30
N TRP A 306 14.48 14.73 -28.56
CA TRP A 306 15.93 14.90 -28.41
C TRP A 306 16.57 13.82 -27.54
N ILE A 307 15.95 13.49 -26.38
CA ILE A 307 16.48 12.51 -25.41
C ILE A 307 16.12 11.05 -25.74
N SER A 308 15.20 10.81 -26.68
CA SER A 308 14.74 9.47 -27.02
C SER A 308 15.49 8.88 -28.23
N PRO A 309 15.44 7.55 -28.41
CA PRO A 309 16.02 6.91 -29.62
C PRO A 309 15.47 7.53 -30.90
N LYS A 310 16.32 7.56 -31.92
CA LYS A 310 15.95 8.03 -33.28
C LYS A 310 15.46 6.86 -34.11
N GLY A 311 14.49 7.10 -34.99
CA GLY A 311 13.93 6.07 -35.87
C GLY A 311 12.59 6.48 -36.47
N ALA A 312 11.93 5.55 -37.17
CA ALA A 312 10.57 5.76 -37.65
C ALA A 312 9.64 6.01 -36.45
N GLU A 313 8.68 6.93 -36.60
CA GLU A 313 7.80 7.38 -35.49
C GLU A 313 7.15 6.21 -34.77
N ILE A 314 6.52 5.30 -35.49
CA ILE A 314 5.84 4.13 -34.93
C ILE A 314 6.75 3.19 -34.11
N SER A 315 8.05 3.16 -34.42
CA SER A 315 9.01 2.28 -33.73
C SER A 315 9.56 2.89 -32.44
N VAL A 316 9.57 4.22 -32.33
CA VAL A 316 10.17 4.93 -31.18
C VAL A 316 9.13 5.57 -30.25
N ILE A 317 7.89 5.74 -30.71
CA ILE A 317 6.86 6.51 -29.99
C ILE A 317 6.50 5.91 -28.63
N SER A 318 6.46 4.59 -28.49
CA SER A 318 6.22 3.93 -27.20
C SER A 318 7.28 4.32 -26.17
N ARG A 319 8.57 4.37 -26.59
CA ARG A 319 9.67 4.85 -25.74
C ARG A 319 9.55 6.35 -25.45
N GLN A 320 9.13 7.14 -26.42
CA GLN A 320 8.92 8.58 -26.25
C GLN A 320 7.79 8.86 -25.25
N ILE A 321 6.70 8.10 -25.28
CA ILE A 321 5.60 8.20 -24.30
C ILE A 321 6.12 7.83 -22.91
N ALA A 322 6.88 6.74 -22.77
CA ALA A 322 7.45 6.33 -21.50
C ALA A 322 8.41 7.38 -20.92
N ASN A 323 9.24 7.99 -21.77
CA ASN A 323 10.15 9.08 -21.37
C ASN A 323 9.37 10.35 -20.99
N SER A 324 8.27 10.67 -21.71
CA SER A 324 7.38 11.78 -21.35
C SER A 324 6.74 11.56 -19.99
N HIS A 325 6.30 10.33 -19.70
CA HIS A 325 5.69 9.96 -18.43
C HIS A 325 6.68 10.10 -17.26
N LEU A 326 7.92 9.62 -17.47
CA LEU A 326 9.00 9.78 -16.49
C LEU A 326 9.35 11.25 -16.28
N LEU A 327 9.57 12.00 -17.36
CA LEU A 327 9.92 13.42 -17.31
C LEU A 327 8.86 14.24 -16.57
N PHE A 328 7.58 14.04 -16.88
CA PHE A 328 6.49 14.73 -16.23
C PHE A 328 6.46 14.44 -14.72
N ASN A 329 6.43 13.18 -14.31
CA ASN A 329 6.33 12.81 -12.90
C ASN A 329 7.58 13.22 -12.11
N LEU A 330 8.78 13.08 -12.69
CA LEU A 330 10.01 13.49 -12.05
C LEU A 330 10.08 15.01 -11.87
N THR A 331 9.83 15.79 -12.95
CA THR A 331 9.87 17.25 -12.90
C THR A 331 8.79 17.81 -11.97
N ASN A 332 7.57 17.27 -12.05
CA ASN A 332 6.48 17.66 -11.16
C ASN A 332 6.84 17.38 -9.69
N THR A 333 7.42 16.22 -9.39
CA THR A 333 7.90 15.89 -8.05
C THR A 333 9.00 16.84 -7.57
N ILE A 334 9.99 17.16 -8.41
CA ILE A 334 11.07 18.11 -8.07
C ILE A 334 10.50 19.49 -7.73
N ILE A 335 9.50 19.96 -8.49
CA ILE A 335 8.81 21.24 -8.24
C ILE A 335 8.05 21.18 -6.91
N PHE A 336 7.38 20.06 -6.60
CA PHE A 336 6.51 19.96 -5.43
C PHE A 336 7.23 19.57 -4.13
N ILE A 337 8.43 18.97 -4.16
CA ILE A 337 9.21 18.68 -2.93
C ILE A 337 9.33 19.92 -2.03
N PRO A 338 9.83 21.07 -2.49
CA PRO A 338 9.91 22.28 -1.64
C PRO A 338 8.52 22.83 -1.29
N LEU A 339 7.50 22.52 -2.06
CA LEU A 339 6.12 23.00 -1.88
C LEU A 339 5.27 22.06 -1.02
N ILE A 340 5.80 20.95 -0.50
CA ILE A 340 5.04 20.00 0.33
C ILE A 340 4.35 20.71 1.49
N PHE A 341 5.03 21.63 2.17
CA PHE A 341 4.43 22.36 3.30
C PHE A 341 3.33 23.34 2.87
N VAL A 342 3.41 23.88 1.65
CA VAL A 342 2.34 24.68 1.06
C VAL A 342 1.13 23.80 0.76
N LEU A 343 1.36 22.65 0.12
CA LEU A 343 0.32 21.67 -0.20
C LEU A 343 -0.38 21.18 1.07
N VAL A 344 0.38 20.91 2.15
CA VAL A 344 -0.16 20.57 3.48
C VAL A 344 -1.10 21.67 3.99
N LYS A 345 -0.70 22.95 3.92
CA LYS A 345 -1.56 24.07 4.34
C LYS A 345 -2.83 24.17 3.51
N VAL A 346 -2.73 23.94 2.21
CA VAL A 346 -3.88 23.95 1.30
C VAL A 346 -4.89 22.86 1.65
N VAL A 347 -4.44 21.62 1.82
CA VAL A 347 -5.35 20.49 2.13
C VAL A 347 -5.94 20.58 3.53
N ILE A 348 -5.21 21.15 4.51
CA ILE A 348 -5.75 21.44 5.85
C ILE A 348 -6.86 22.47 5.78
N LYS A 349 -6.70 23.52 4.95
CA LYS A 349 -7.73 24.55 4.75
C LYS A 349 -8.96 24.01 4.03
N LEU A 350 -8.77 23.10 3.05
CA LEU A 350 -9.87 22.50 2.27
C LEU A 350 -10.64 21.43 3.04
N ILE A 351 -9.94 20.68 3.91
CA ILE A 351 -10.55 19.66 4.78
C ILE A 351 -10.23 20.05 6.22
N PRO A 352 -11.05 20.88 6.88
CA PRO A 352 -10.87 21.26 8.29
C PRO A 352 -11.20 20.10 9.23
N GLY A 353 -10.76 20.20 10.49
CA GLY A 353 -11.03 19.23 11.55
C GLY A 353 -9.76 18.57 12.08
N GLU A 354 -9.89 17.84 13.16
CA GLU A 354 -8.84 17.05 13.81
C GLU A 354 -9.34 15.64 14.06
N ASP A 355 -8.43 14.68 13.99
CA ASP A 355 -8.72 13.30 14.36
C ASP A 355 -8.80 13.22 15.89
N LYS A 356 -9.97 12.87 16.44
CA LYS A 356 -10.15 12.70 17.89
C LYS A 356 -9.55 11.34 18.28
N GLU A 357 -8.53 11.36 19.12
CA GLU A 357 -8.11 10.15 19.84
C GLU A 357 -9.22 9.73 20.82
N LYS A 358 -9.91 8.64 20.51
CA LYS A 358 -10.73 7.91 21.47
C LYS A 358 -10.05 6.56 21.70
N ILE A 359 -9.83 6.22 22.99
CA ILE A 359 -9.63 4.84 23.41
C ILE A 359 -11.00 4.17 23.19
N SER A 360 -11.17 3.59 22.03
CA SER A 360 -12.35 2.79 21.68
C SER A 360 -11.86 1.38 21.37
N GLY A 361 -12.67 0.37 21.58
CA GLY A 361 -12.37 -0.99 21.12
C GLY A 361 -12.24 -1.12 19.60
N GLU A 362 -12.15 -0.01 18.86
CA GLU A 362 -11.88 0.03 17.43
C GLU A 362 -10.37 -0.06 17.16
N THR A 363 -10.02 -0.87 16.19
CA THR A 363 -8.63 -1.06 15.74
C THR A 363 -8.13 0.21 15.05
N LYS A 364 -6.90 0.63 15.39
CA LYS A 364 -6.26 1.83 14.82
C LYS A 364 -5.55 1.56 13.50
N PHE A 365 -4.93 0.38 13.37
CA PHE A 365 -3.92 0.11 12.34
C PHE A 365 -4.38 -0.91 11.31
N ILE A 366 -5.06 -1.99 11.71
CA ILE A 366 -5.46 -3.05 10.80
C ILE A 366 -6.53 -2.57 9.82
N ASP A 367 -6.33 -2.87 8.52
CA ASP A 367 -7.24 -2.50 7.43
C ASP A 367 -7.39 -3.68 6.46
N ASP A 368 -8.62 -4.12 6.24
CA ASP A 368 -8.96 -5.23 5.34
C ASP A 368 -8.59 -4.94 3.87
N LYS A 369 -8.42 -3.68 3.49
CA LYS A 369 -8.08 -3.26 2.12
C LYS A 369 -6.68 -3.68 1.68
N VAL A 370 -5.81 -4.07 2.61
CA VAL A 370 -4.41 -4.45 2.32
C VAL A 370 -4.11 -5.92 2.61
N ILE A 371 -5.12 -6.74 2.87
CA ILE A 371 -4.95 -8.17 3.19
C ILE A 371 -4.25 -8.93 2.05
N ASP A 372 -4.52 -8.57 0.81
CA ASP A 372 -3.88 -9.12 -0.39
C ASP A 372 -2.39 -8.75 -0.53
N LYS A 373 -1.87 -7.93 0.39
CA LYS A 373 -0.45 -7.54 0.50
C LYS A 373 0.12 -7.99 1.85
N PRO A 374 0.44 -9.29 2.04
CA PRO A 374 0.73 -9.88 3.35
C PRO A 374 1.81 -9.16 4.14
N VAL A 375 2.87 -8.66 3.48
CA VAL A 375 3.95 -7.92 4.16
C VAL A 375 3.43 -6.66 4.86
N PHE A 376 2.54 -5.92 4.20
CA PHE A 376 1.94 -4.70 4.75
C PHE A 376 0.91 -5.04 5.82
N ALA A 377 0.05 -6.02 5.55
CA ALA A 377 -0.96 -6.47 6.49
C ALA A 377 -0.32 -6.95 7.81
N MET A 378 0.76 -7.74 7.75
CA MET A 378 1.53 -8.16 8.93
C MET A 378 2.16 -6.96 9.66
N HIS A 379 2.67 -5.96 8.92
CA HIS A 379 3.22 -4.76 9.55
C HIS A 379 2.15 -3.99 10.34
N LEU A 380 0.94 -3.86 9.79
CA LEU A 380 -0.18 -3.23 10.49
C LEU A 380 -0.62 -4.05 11.71
N ALA A 381 -0.65 -5.37 11.61
CA ALA A 381 -0.93 -6.25 12.74
C ALA A 381 0.09 -6.09 13.88
N VAL A 382 1.39 -5.99 13.56
CA VAL A 382 2.44 -5.70 14.55
C VAL A 382 2.19 -4.36 15.23
N LYS A 383 1.82 -3.33 14.48
CA LYS A 383 1.52 -2.00 15.05
C LYS A 383 0.31 -2.04 15.98
N GLU A 384 -0.74 -2.76 15.60
CA GLU A 384 -1.91 -2.96 16.46
C GLU A 384 -1.52 -3.68 17.75
N LEU A 385 -0.73 -4.75 17.66
CA LEU A 385 -0.23 -5.49 18.82
C LEU A 385 0.61 -4.61 19.76
N VAL A 386 1.44 -3.73 19.23
CA VAL A 386 2.24 -2.79 20.03
C VAL A 386 1.34 -1.78 20.75
N GLU A 387 0.29 -1.30 20.10
CA GLU A 387 -0.68 -0.38 20.71
C GLU A 387 -1.46 -1.06 21.84
N VAL A 388 -1.99 -2.26 21.59
CA VAL A 388 -2.71 -3.03 22.61
C VAL A 388 -1.78 -3.41 23.77
N GLY A 389 -0.53 -3.78 23.47
CA GLY A 389 0.51 -3.99 24.49
C GLY A 389 0.81 -2.74 25.32
N GLY A 390 0.73 -1.56 24.70
CA GLY A 390 0.82 -0.27 25.38
C GLY A 390 -0.34 -0.04 26.36
N ILE A 391 -1.57 -0.40 25.98
CA ILE A 391 -2.75 -0.35 26.86
C ILE A 391 -2.57 -1.31 28.03
N ALA A 392 -2.24 -2.58 27.77
CA ALA A 392 -2.02 -3.60 28.78
C ALA A 392 -0.91 -3.19 29.78
N LYS A 393 0.18 -2.64 29.29
CA LYS A 393 1.26 -2.08 30.12
C LYS A 393 0.75 -0.94 31.02
N ASN A 394 -0.08 -0.04 30.50
CA ASN A 394 -0.64 1.05 31.30
C ASN A 394 -1.60 0.53 32.38
N MET A 395 -2.34 -0.55 32.11
CA MET A 395 -3.14 -1.24 33.12
C MET A 395 -2.28 -1.75 34.27
N ILE A 396 -1.14 -2.41 33.97
CA ILE A 396 -0.16 -2.85 35.00
C ILE A 396 0.32 -1.67 35.86
N ARG A 397 0.67 -0.53 35.23
CA ARG A 397 1.10 0.68 35.95
C ARG A 397 0.04 1.24 36.90
N LYS A 398 -1.20 1.33 36.41
CA LYS A 398 -2.34 1.77 37.24
C LYS A 398 -2.59 0.80 38.39
N ALA A 399 -2.51 -0.50 38.12
CA ALA A 399 -2.68 -1.54 39.12
C ALA A 399 -1.56 -1.54 40.16
N LYS A 400 -0.29 -1.30 39.76
CA LYS A 400 0.83 -1.04 40.69
C LYS A 400 0.50 0.10 41.65
N ASP A 401 0.06 1.26 41.11
CA ASP A 401 -0.30 2.42 41.93
C ASP A 401 -1.45 2.09 42.91
N ALA A 402 -2.45 1.34 42.48
CA ALA A 402 -3.54 0.89 43.36
C ALA A 402 -3.04 -0.04 44.48
N PHE A 403 -2.14 -0.97 44.14
CA PHE A 403 -1.61 -1.95 45.09
C PHE A 403 -0.61 -1.34 46.09
N VAL A 404 0.33 -0.53 45.60
CA VAL A 404 1.42 0.05 46.43
C VAL A 404 0.91 1.26 47.22
N LYS A 405 0.26 2.21 46.55
CA LYS A 405 -0.19 3.49 47.14
C LYS A 405 -1.60 3.47 47.71
N GLY A 406 -2.38 2.40 47.49
CA GLY A 406 -3.76 2.28 47.94
C GLY A 406 -4.77 3.13 47.16
N ASN A 407 -4.41 3.62 45.97
CA ASN A 407 -5.30 4.44 45.13
C ASN A 407 -6.26 3.56 44.34
N LEU A 408 -7.46 3.32 44.84
CA LEU A 408 -8.46 2.46 44.24
C LEU A 408 -9.33 3.13 43.17
N GLU A 409 -9.22 4.44 42.96
CA GLU A 409 -10.09 5.19 42.04
C GLU A 409 -10.02 4.67 40.58
N LYS A 410 -8.89 4.10 40.17
CA LYS A 410 -8.69 3.60 38.80
C LYS A 410 -8.97 2.12 38.61
N VAL A 411 -9.39 1.37 39.66
CA VAL A 411 -9.57 -0.08 39.54
C VAL A 411 -10.69 -0.42 38.56
N ASP A 412 -11.80 0.31 38.58
CA ASP A 412 -12.92 0.08 37.64
C ASP A 412 -12.54 0.47 36.20
N GLU A 413 -11.68 1.49 36.00
CA GLU A 413 -11.13 1.85 34.69
C GLU A 413 -10.26 0.72 34.11
N ILE A 414 -9.43 0.07 34.95
CA ILE A 414 -8.61 -1.08 34.53
C ILE A 414 -9.49 -2.25 34.08
N ILE A 415 -10.58 -2.52 34.77
CA ILE A 415 -11.53 -3.59 34.43
C ILE A 415 -12.22 -3.31 33.08
N GLU A 416 -12.52 -2.05 32.77
CA GLU A 416 -13.09 -1.69 31.47
C GLU A 416 -12.01 -1.73 30.37
N GLU A 417 -10.77 -1.33 30.65
CA GLU A 417 -9.64 -1.44 29.71
C GLU A 417 -9.33 -2.90 29.35
N ASP A 418 -9.49 -3.84 30.28
CA ASP A 418 -9.37 -5.27 30.03
C ASP A 418 -10.35 -5.77 28.96
N LYS A 419 -11.62 -5.33 29.04
CA LYS A 419 -12.60 -5.66 28.01
C LYS A 419 -12.20 -5.14 26.63
N VAL A 420 -11.61 -3.95 26.58
CA VAL A 420 -11.10 -3.35 25.34
C VAL A 420 -9.91 -4.15 24.77
N VAL A 421 -8.97 -4.57 25.63
CA VAL A 421 -7.83 -5.42 25.23
C VAL A 421 -8.32 -6.73 24.63
N ASN A 422 -9.30 -7.39 25.28
CA ASN A 422 -9.91 -8.63 24.81
C ASN A 422 -10.60 -8.45 23.44
N GLU A 423 -11.38 -7.39 23.26
CA GLU A 423 -12.05 -7.08 21.98
C GLU A 423 -11.04 -6.82 20.86
N LEU A 424 -9.98 -6.05 21.14
CA LEU A 424 -8.92 -5.77 20.18
C LEU A 424 -8.14 -7.03 19.80
N ARG A 425 -7.84 -7.90 20.77
CA ARG A 425 -7.20 -9.21 20.52
C ARG A 425 -8.04 -10.05 19.56
N GLU A 426 -9.36 -10.14 19.76
CA GLU A 426 -10.23 -10.89 18.85
C GLU A 426 -10.21 -10.33 17.43
N LYS A 427 -10.22 -9.00 17.28
CA LYS A 427 -10.14 -8.33 15.98
C LYS A 427 -8.81 -8.60 15.29
N ILE A 428 -7.69 -8.55 16.04
CA ILE A 428 -6.34 -8.87 15.53
C ILE A 428 -6.27 -10.33 15.07
N VAL A 429 -6.74 -11.27 15.89
CA VAL A 429 -6.77 -12.70 15.55
C VAL A 429 -7.56 -12.96 14.26
N ARG A 430 -8.73 -12.32 14.13
CA ARG A 430 -9.56 -12.41 12.91
C ARG A 430 -8.83 -11.84 11.69
N TYR A 431 -8.13 -10.73 11.84
CA TYR A 431 -7.33 -10.12 10.77
C TYR A 431 -6.15 -11.00 10.35
N LEU A 432 -5.41 -11.57 11.31
CA LEU A 432 -4.32 -12.53 11.05
C LEU A 432 -4.83 -13.78 10.30
N SER A 433 -6.03 -14.27 10.66
CA SER A 433 -6.68 -15.38 9.95
C SER A 433 -6.95 -15.07 8.48
N LYS A 434 -7.41 -13.85 8.19
CA LYS A 434 -7.60 -13.40 6.80
C LYS A 434 -6.27 -13.32 6.04
N ILE A 435 -5.18 -12.86 6.69
CA ILE A 435 -3.84 -12.85 6.07
C ILE A 435 -3.39 -14.27 5.71
N LEU A 436 -3.59 -15.24 6.59
CA LEU A 436 -3.25 -16.65 6.33
C LEU A 436 -4.00 -17.23 5.13
N SER A 437 -5.23 -16.76 4.89
CA SER A 437 -6.06 -17.21 3.77
C SER A 437 -5.73 -16.53 2.45
N SER A 438 -4.80 -15.56 2.43
CA SER A 438 -4.40 -14.85 1.22
C SER A 438 -3.59 -15.75 0.28
N GLU A 439 -3.92 -15.74 -1.01
CA GLU A 439 -3.20 -16.52 -2.03
C GLU A 439 -1.75 -16.03 -2.24
N SER A 440 -1.45 -14.79 -1.87
CA SER A 440 -0.13 -14.16 -2.07
C SER A 440 0.86 -14.40 -0.92
N ILE A 441 0.48 -15.14 0.13
CA ILE A 441 1.32 -15.40 1.31
C ILE A 441 2.38 -16.49 1.04
N THR A 442 3.63 -16.26 1.48
CA THR A 442 4.71 -17.26 1.43
C THR A 442 4.73 -18.13 2.71
N GLU A 443 5.43 -19.28 2.70
CA GLU A 443 5.56 -20.13 3.89
C GLU A 443 6.25 -19.41 5.07
N ASP A 444 7.30 -18.62 4.81
CA ASP A 444 7.96 -17.81 5.85
C ASP A 444 7.01 -16.78 6.46
N GLN A 445 6.14 -16.19 5.64
CA GLN A 445 5.12 -15.25 6.10
C GLN A 445 4.04 -15.95 6.92
N LYS A 446 3.62 -17.16 6.56
CA LYS A 446 2.70 -17.98 7.36
C LYS A 446 3.27 -18.27 8.75
N GLN A 447 4.55 -18.62 8.82
CA GLN A 447 5.25 -18.82 10.09
C GLN A 447 5.26 -17.52 10.92
N THR A 448 5.51 -16.38 10.29
CA THR A 448 5.47 -15.08 10.96
C THR A 448 4.05 -14.76 11.49
N VAL A 449 3.02 -14.99 10.69
CA VAL A 449 1.62 -14.79 11.13
C VAL A 449 1.28 -15.72 12.29
N SER A 450 1.72 -16.99 12.26
CA SER A 450 1.55 -17.93 13.37
C SER A 450 2.19 -17.40 14.65
N THR A 451 3.40 -16.82 14.56
CA THR A 451 4.05 -16.19 15.71
C THR A 451 3.22 -15.00 16.25
N LEU A 452 2.67 -14.17 15.35
CA LEU A 452 1.84 -13.04 15.77
C LEU A 452 0.54 -13.45 16.49
N TYR A 453 0.00 -14.65 16.21
CA TYR A 453 -1.12 -15.22 17.00
C TYR A 453 -0.72 -15.44 18.47
N HIS A 454 0.47 -16.00 18.71
CA HIS A 454 0.97 -16.19 20.07
C HIS A 454 1.18 -14.84 20.76
N VAL A 455 1.81 -13.88 20.08
CA VAL A 455 2.00 -12.52 20.61
C VAL A 455 0.66 -11.85 20.96
N ALA A 456 -0.39 -12.07 20.17
CA ALA A 456 -1.72 -11.53 20.47
C ALA A 456 -2.31 -12.09 21.78
N SER A 457 -2.07 -13.37 22.05
CA SER A 457 -2.47 -14.00 23.31
C SER A 457 -1.59 -13.53 24.48
N ASP A 458 -0.29 -13.38 24.28
CA ASP A 458 0.63 -12.91 25.31
C ASP A 458 0.28 -11.47 25.75
N VAL A 459 -0.08 -10.60 24.79
CA VAL A 459 -0.51 -9.22 25.09
C VAL A 459 -1.80 -9.19 25.90
N GLU A 460 -2.76 -10.05 25.59
CA GLU A 460 -4.00 -10.17 26.36
C GLU A 460 -3.72 -10.68 27.79
N HIS A 461 -2.85 -11.68 27.95
CA HIS A 461 -2.45 -12.16 29.28
C HIS A 461 -1.80 -11.06 30.14
N ILE A 462 -1.03 -10.13 29.52
CA ILE A 462 -0.50 -8.97 30.24
C ILE A 462 -1.64 -8.08 30.76
N GLY A 463 -2.70 -7.87 29.97
CA GLY A 463 -3.91 -7.16 30.38
C GLY A 463 -4.61 -7.85 31.56
N ASP A 464 -4.81 -9.17 31.47
CA ASP A 464 -5.39 -9.99 32.52
C ASP A 464 -4.60 -9.89 33.83
N TYR A 465 -3.27 -9.90 33.78
CA TYR A 465 -2.43 -9.69 34.97
C TYR A 465 -2.63 -8.30 35.57
N GLY A 466 -2.81 -7.27 34.75
CA GLY A 466 -3.13 -5.91 35.20
C GLY A 466 -4.45 -5.85 35.95
N LYS A 467 -5.49 -6.51 35.44
CA LYS A 467 -6.80 -6.63 36.09
C LYS A 467 -6.71 -7.41 37.40
N ASN A 468 -6.09 -8.60 37.38
CA ASN A 468 -5.92 -9.43 38.56
C ASN A 468 -5.21 -8.68 39.70
N LEU A 469 -4.15 -7.91 39.36
CA LEU A 469 -3.44 -7.07 40.33
C LEU A 469 -4.34 -5.96 40.89
N ALA A 470 -5.17 -5.34 40.06
CA ALA A 470 -6.12 -4.33 40.50
C ALA A 470 -7.18 -4.92 41.44
N GLU A 471 -7.66 -6.15 41.17
CA GLU A 471 -8.56 -6.88 42.06
C GLU A 471 -7.87 -7.24 43.39
N PHE A 472 -6.59 -7.67 43.37
CA PHE A 472 -5.81 -7.86 44.60
C PHE A 472 -5.61 -6.56 45.40
N ALA A 473 -5.40 -5.42 44.73
CA ALA A 473 -5.36 -4.13 45.43
C ALA A 473 -6.66 -3.80 46.14
N ARG A 474 -7.82 -4.09 45.52
CA ARG A 474 -9.15 -3.92 46.10
C ARG A 474 -9.36 -4.85 47.31
N GLU A 475 -8.96 -6.12 47.20
CA GLU A 475 -9.03 -7.11 48.26
C GLU A 475 -8.12 -6.75 49.45
N LYS A 476 -6.85 -6.34 49.17
CA LYS A 476 -5.91 -5.84 50.18
C LYS A 476 -6.52 -4.71 50.99
N ALA A 477 -7.15 -3.72 50.35
CA ALA A 477 -7.78 -2.61 51.02
C ALA A 477 -9.02 -3.04 51.84
N LYS A 478 -9.86 -3.92 51.29
CA LYS A 478 -11.06 -4.46 51.97
C LYS A 478 -10.70 -5.20 53.23
N ASN A 479 -9.67 -6.05 53.17
CA ASN A 479 -9.26 -6.89 54.29
C ASN A 479 -8.24 -6.22 55.20
N LYS A 480 -7.83 -4.97 54.88
CA LYS A 480 -6.84 -4.19 55.64
C LYS A 480 -5.48 -4.88 55.78
N TYR A 481 -5.06 -5.63 54.76
CA TYR A 481 -3.73 -6.24 54.76
C TYR A 481 -2.62 -5.18 54.67
N VAL A 482 -1.65 -5.25 55.59
CA VAL A 482 -0.53 -4.33 55.67
C VAL A 482 0.75 -5.07 55.30
N LEU A 483 1.45 -4.57 54.31
CA LEU A 483 2.79 -5.03 53.94
C LEU A 483 3.84 -4.21 54.72
N SER A 484 4.93 -4.84 55.11
CA SER A 484 6.07 -4.11 55.70
C SER A 484 6.66 -3.12 54.68
N GLY A 485 7.27 -2.04 55.17
CA GLY A 485 7.90 -1.05 54.29
C GLY A 485 8.94 -1.69 53.34
N GLU A 486 9.78 -2.58 53.87
CA GLU A 486 10.75 -3.34 53.06
C GLU A 486 10.08 -4.20 51.96
N ALA A 487 8.94 -4.85 52.28
CA ALA A 487 8.21 -5.63 51.28
C ALA A 487 7.58 -4.75 50.20
N LEU A 488 7.12 -3.55 50.54
CA LEU A 488 6.60 -2.59 49.56
C LEU A 488 7.69 -2.07 48.62
N GLU A 489 8.87 -1.73 49.15
CA GLU A 489 10.02 -1.30 48.33
C GLU A 489 10.47 -2.42 47.37
N GLU A 490 10.59 -3.65 47.85
CA GLU A 490 10.95 -4.82 47.05
C GLU A 490 9.94 -5.06 45.91
N VAL A 491 8.64 -4.96 46.19
CA VAL A 491 7.57 -5.10 45.19
C VAL A 491 7.64 -3.97 44.16
N GLU A 492 7.88 -2.73 44.60
CA GLU A 492 7.99 -1.58 43.73
C GLU A 492 9.18 -1.69 42.75
N GLU A 493 10.37 -2.10 43.27
CA GLU A 493 11.54 -2.36 42.42
C GLU A 493 11.29 -3.48 41.38
N TYR A 494 10.57 -4.53 41.78
CA TYR A 494 10.23 -5.63 40.87
C TYR A 494 9.32 -5.16 39.74
N PHE A 495 8.30 -4.37 40.08
CA PHE A 495 7.41 -3.78 39.08
C PHE A 495 8.11 -2.84 38.12
N ASP A 496 9.03 -2.00 38.61
CA ASP A 496 9.77 -1.06 37.78
C ASP A 496 10.71 -1.79 36.81
N PHE A 497 11.29 -2.91 37.26
CA PHE A 497 12.08 -3.77 36.39
C PHE A 497 11.22 -4.41 35.29
N ALA A 498 10.06 -4.96 35.66
CA ALA A 498 9.12 -5.59 34.73
C ALA A 498 8.56 -4.57 33.71
N ASP A 499 8.19 -3.36 34.14
CA ASP A 499 7.71 -2.27 33.26
C ASP A 499 8.76 -1.86 32.24
N ASN A 500 10.02 -1.77 32.66
CA ASN A 500 11.13 -1.44 31.77
C ASN A 500 11.35 -2.57 30.74
N MET A 501 11.37 -3.83 31.18
CA MET A 501 11.49 -4.99 30.30
C MET A 501 10.35 -5.06 29.28
N LEU A 502 9.10 -4.83 29.72
CA LEU A 502 7.93 -4.81 28.83
C LEU A 502 8.02 -3.65 27.81
N SER A 503 8.54 -2.50 28.21
CA SER A 503 8.77 -1.35 27.31
C SER A 503 9.76 -1.70 26.21
N GLU A 504 10.86 -2.37 26.56
CA GLU A 504 11.88 -2.82 25.61
C GLU A 504 11.36 -3.93 24.71
N THR A 505 10.54 -4.85 25.25
CA THR A 505 9.88 -5.92 24.48
C THR A 505 8.94 -5.34 23.41
N LEU A 506 8.09 -4.39 23.79
CA LEU A 506 7.21 -3.69 22.82
C LEU A 506 8.01 -2.91 21.77
N ASN A 507 9.11 -2.28 22.17
CA ASN A 507 10.00 -1.61 21.23
C ASN A 507 10.69 -2.61 20.29
N CYS A 508 11.11 -3.76 20.80
CA CYS A 508 11.68 -4.86 20.00
C CYS A 508 10.67 -5.37 18.98
N LEU A 509 9.42 -5.62 19.38
CA LEU A 509 8.33 -6.04 18.50
C LEU A 509 8.08 -4.99 17.41
N ASN A 510 8.07 -3.70 17.77
CA ASN A 510 7.85 -2.59 16.85
C ASN A 510 8.96 -2.42 15.80
N THR A 511 10.22 -2.61 16.21
CA THR A 511 11.40 -2.32 15.38
C THR A 511 11.99 -3.54 14.71
N GLY A 512 11.72 -4.74 15.22
CA GLY A 512 12.35 -5.98 14.79
C GLY A 512 13.86 -6.03 15.07
N ASN A 513 14.35 -5.27 16.07
CA ASN A 513 15.76 -5.16 16.38
C ASN A 513 16.26 -6.40 17.15
N LYS A 514 17.13 -7.20 16.53
CA LYS A 514 17.69 -8.44 17.12
C LYS A 514 18.62 -8.18 18.30
N GLU A 515 19.36 -7.06 18.31
CA GLU A 515 20.23 -6.74 19.43
C GLU A 515 19.41 -6.37 20.69
N LEU A 516 18.28 -5.69 20.48
CA LEU A 516 17.33 -5.39 21.55
C LEU A 516 16.67 -6.66 22.08
N ALA A 517 16.32 -7.60 21.18
CA ALA A 517 15.79 -8.90 21.58
C ALA A 517 16.76 -9.66 22.50
N GLN A 518 18.04 -9.67 22.18
CA GLN A 518 19.06 -10.32 23.01
C GLN A 518 19.12 -9.71 24.43
N LYS A 519 19.03 -8.38 24.53
CA LYS A 519 18.98 -7.69 25.84
C LYS A 519 17.73 -8.04 26.64
N VAL A 520 16.58 -8.20 25.96
CA VAL A 520 15.34 -8.62 26.63
C VAL A 520 15.47 -10.04 27.18
N PHE A 521 16.07 -10.98 26.45
CA PHE A 521 16.36 -12.34 26.96
C PHE A 521 17.31 -12.34 28.17
N GLU A 522 18.27 -11.42 28.22
CA GLU A 522 19.15 -11.30 29.40
C GLU A 522 18.37 -10.76 30.61
N LYS A 523 17.44 -9.82 30.39
CA LYS A 523 16.59 -9.29 31.45
C LYS A 523 15.57 -10.31 31.98
N GLU A 524 15.07 -11.17 31.11
CA GLU A 524 14.18 -12.27 31.52
C GLU A 524 14.85 -13.17 32.55
N LYS A 525 16.10 -13.57 32.34
CA LYS A 525 16.85 -14.33 33.35
C LYS A 525 17.05 -13.58 34.66
N GLN A 526 17.29 -12.26 34.56
CA GLN A 526 17.46 -11.43 35.76
C GLN A 526 16.16 -11.30 36.56
N ILE A 527 14.99 -11.23 35.88
CA ILE A 527 13.70 -11.12 36.58
C ILE A 527 13.35 -12.42 37.30
N ASP A 528 13.66 -13.57 36.72
CA ASP A 528 13.48 -14.88 37.34
C ASP A 528 14.37 -15.04 38.59
N GLU A 529 15.64 -14.61 38.51
CA GLU A 529 16.53 -14.60 39.67
C GLU A 529 16.00 -13.67 40.79
N LYS A 530 15.50 -12.47 40.42
CA LYS A 530 14.87 -11.53 41.37
C LYS A 530 13.65 -12.16 42.07
N GLU A 531 12.76 -12.80 41.29
CA GLU A 531 11.59 -13.49 41.86
C GLU A 531 12.00 -14.53 42.91
N LEU A 532 12.99 -15.35 42.61
CA LEU A 532 13.49 -16.35 43.52
C LEU A 532 14.05 -15.76 44.84
N ILE A 533 14.80 -14.65 44.71
CA ILE A 533 15.33 -13.91 45.85
C ILE A 533 14.20 -13.32 46.72
N LEU A 534 13.22 -12.66 46.09
CA LEU A 534 12.08 -12.07 46.80
C LEU A 534 11.24 -13.13 47.51
N ARG A 535 11.01 -14.27 46.86
CA ARG A 535 10.32 -15.40 47.46
C ARG A 535 11.03 -15.91 48.74
N LYS A 536 12.37 -16.08 48.68
CA LYS A 536 13.16 -16.47 49.85
C LYS A 536 13.10 -15.45 50.98
N LYS A 537 13.18 -14.16 50.65
CA LYS A 537 13.08 -13.10 51.66
C LYS A 537 11.69 -13.05 52.30
N HIS A 538 10.63 -13.27 51.52
CA HIS A 538 9.27 -13.33 52.04
C HIS A 538 9.08 -14.53 52.97
N MET A 539 9.56 -15.73 52.62
CA MET A 539 9.50 -16.90 53.50
C MET A 539 10.21 -16.65 54.82
N LYS A 540 11.39 -16.01 54.79
CA LYS A 540 12.10 -15.63 56.02
C LYS A 540 11.35 -14.66 56.89
N ARG A 541 10.65 -13.67 56.30
CA ARG A 541 9.79 -12.73 57.06
C ARG A 541 8.57 -13.43 57.69
N LEU A 542 8.01 -14.44 57.04
CA LEU A 542 6.96 -15.29 57.60
C LEU A 542 7.46 -16.10 58.82
N GLU A 543 8.63 -16.74 58.70
CA GLU A 543 9.26 -17.51 59.77
C GLU A 543 9.59 -16.66 61.02
N THR A 544 9.94 -15.41 60.80
CA THR A 544 10.28 -14.46 61.89
C THR A 544 9.08 -13.71 62.44
N GLY A 545 7.85 -13.94 61.93
CA GLY A 545 6.62 -13.26 62.38
C GLY A 545 6.54 -11.79 61.98
N LEU A 546 7.40 -11.32 61.05
CA LEU A 546 7.37 -9.94 60.51
C LEU A 546 6.27 -9.76 59.41
N CYS A 547 5.69 -10.87 58.94
CA CYS A 547 4.54 -10.87 58.05
C CYS A 547 3.45 -11.73 58.66
N SER A 548 2.21 -11.30 58.55
CA SER A 548 1.00 -12.04 58.97
C SER A 548 0.45 -12.85 57.80
#